data_7600f951647e02ee290c198a6be4c3e2
#
_entry.id   7600f951647e02ee290c198a6be4c3e2
#
_cell.length_a   1.000
_cell.length_b   1.000
_cell.length_c   1.000
_cell.angle_alpha   90.00
_cell.angle_beta   90.00
_cell.angle_gamma   90.00
#
_symmetry.space_group_name_H-M   'P 1'
#
loop_
_entity.id
_entity.type
_entity.pdbx_description
1 polymer ?
#
loop_
_entity_poly.entity_id
_entity_poly.type
_entity_poly.pdbx_seq_one_letter_code
_entity_poly.pdbx_strand_id
1 'polypeptide(L)'
;MHNLGILLSGRGSNFVAIADSIDAGRIFDARIAVVISNKSDAPGIVTARQRGLNALVIPSKGKPREEHDRQVVAALKQHGADLVCLAGYMRLLSPWFVQQFPRKILNIHPSLLPAFPGLEAQEQAFAYGVKVSGCTVHFVDEELDHGAIIVQKTVPVLDTDNERSLAVRILEQEHLAYTEAINIVLGGDFAIVGRRFVKSSQNAEVKTQK
;
A
#
# COMPACT_ATOMS: atom_id res chain seq x y z
N MET A 1 -15.54 7.60 11.26
CA MET A 1 -14.09 7.92 11.06
C MET A 1 -13.29 6.64 11.10
N HIS A 2 -12.59 6.32 10.02
CA HIS A 2 -11.78 5.11 9.87
C HIS A 2 -10.37 5.29 10.43
N ASN A 3 -9.83 4.24 11.02
CA ASN A 3 -8.49 4.22 11.62
C ASN A 3 -7.50 3.50 10.69
N LEU A 4 -6.53 4.22 10.15
CA LEU A 4 -5.49 3.64 9.31
C LEU A 4 -4.31 3.18 10.16
N GLY A 5 -3.87 1.94 10.00
CA GLY A 5 -2.60 1.44 10.48
C GLY A 5 -1.57 1.46 9.34
N ILE A 6 -0.48 2.20 9.50
CA ILE A 6 0.56 2.30 8.47
C ILE A 6 1.75 1.42 8.84
N LEU A 7 2.19 0.57 7.91
CA LEU A 7 3.42 -0.21 8.06
C LEU A 7 4.48 0.28 7.08
N LEU A 8 5.70 0.53 7.57
CA LEU A 8 6.82 1.00 6.74
C LEU A 8 8.16 0.39 7.19
N SER A 9 9.17 0.43 6.32
CA SER A 9 10.53 -0.05 6.63
C SER A 9 11.64 0.97 6.33
N GLY A 10 11.31 2.12 5.77
CA GLY A 10 12.29 3.10 5.29
C GLY A 10 11.83 4.55 5.40
N ARG A 11 12.07 5.34 4.35
CA ARG A 11 11.79 6.79 4.30
C ARG A 11 10.33 7.15 4.58
N GLY A 12 9.39 6.29 4.14
CA GLY A 12 7.97 6.50 4.38
C GLY A 12 7.33 7.59 3.51
N SER A 13 7.81 7.79 2.27
CA SER A 13 7.23 8.79 1.34
C SER A 13 5.74 8.59 1.10
N ASN A 14 5.31 7.34 0.88
CA ASN A 14 3.89 7.00 0.76
C ASN A 14 3.10 7.25 2.06
N PHE A 15 3.71 6.99 3.22
CA PHE A 15 3.11 7.35 4.51
C PHE A 15 2.89 8.88 4.61
N VAL A 16 3.90 9.67 4.26
CA VAL A 16 3.80 11.14 4.28
C VAL A 16 2.70 11.62 3.34
N ALA A 17 2.64 11.07 2.11
CA ALA A 17 1.60 11.41 1.15
C ALA A 17 0.17 11.07 1.64
N ILE A 18 0.00 9.95 2.34
CA ILE A 18 -1.27 9.58 2.99
C ILE A 18 -1.62 10.60 4.09
N ALA A 19 -0.66 10.93 4.97
CA ALA A 19 -0.87 11.91 6.03
C ALA A 19 -1.26 13.29 5.48
N ASP A 20 -0.50 13.79 4.49
CA ASP A 20 -0.79 15.07 3.82
C ASP A 20 -2.15 15.06 3.09
N SER A 21 -2.58 13.90 2.61
CA SER A 21 -3.89 13.75 1.97
C SER A 21 -5.04 13.76 2.96
N ILE A 22 -4.83 13.23 4.18
CA ILE A 22 -5.79 13.32 5.29
C ILE A 22 -5.88 14.78 5.76
N ASP A 23 -4.74 15.42 6.05
CA ASP A 23 -4.67 16.80 6.54
C ASP A 23 -5.30 17.80 5.56
N ALA A 24 -5.17 17.54 4.25
CA ALA A 24 -5.78 18.35 3.19
C ALA A 24 -7.23 17.96 2.85
N GLY A 25 -7.84 17.02 3.57
CA GLY A 25 -9.20 16.54 3.32
C GLY A 25 -9.38 15.79 1.99
N ARG A 26 -8.30 15.29 1.38
CA ARG A 26 -8.36 14.44 0.17
C ARG A 26 -8.67 12.99 0.46
N ILE A 27 -8.34 12.51 1.67
CA ILE A 27 -8.85 11.24 2.21
C ILE A 27 -9.91 11.61 3.23
N PHE A 28 -11.15 11.16 2.99
CA PHE A 28 -12.30 11.51 3.79
C PHE A 28 -12.51 10.55 4.94
N ASP A 29 -13.00 11.09 6.06
CA ASP A 29 -13.43 10.33 7.24
C ASP A 29 -12.40 9.30 7.75
N ALA A 30 -11.12 9.64 7.68
CA ALA A 30 -10.02 8.79 8.12
C ALA A 30 -8.98 9.54 8.96
N ARG A 31 -8.30 8.79 9.82
CA ARG A 31 -7.11 9.25 10.56
C ARG A 31 -6.05 8.15 10.61
N ILE A 32 -4.80 8.52 10.79
CA ILE A 32 -3.74 7.57 11.09
C ILE A 32 -3.79 7.26 12.60
N ALA A 33 -4.14 6.03 12.93
CA ALA A 33 -4.20 5.55 14.31
C ALA A 33 -2.82 5.16 14.85
N VAL A 34 -2.00 4.55 14.00
CA VAL A 34 -0.64 4.12 14.34
C VAL A 34 0.22 3.98 13.11
N VAL A 35 1.50 4.32 13.24
CA VAL A 35 2.57 4.05 12.26
C VAL A 35 3.55 3.07 12.88
N ILE A 36 3.79 1.94 12.22
CA ILE A 36 4.67 0.88 12.74
C ILE A 36 5.82 0.64 11.75
N SER A 37 7.04 0.58 12.26
CA SER A 37 8.20 0.13 11.48
C SER A 37 8.80 -1.15 12.05
N ASN A 38 9.25 -2.03 11.17
CA ASN A 38 10.06 -3.20 11.53
C ASN A 38 11.56 -2.89 11.64
N LYS A 39 11.97 -1.64 11.37
CA LYS A 39 13.36 -1.16 11.48
C LYS A 39 13.41 0.04 12.41
N SER A 40 14.37 0.01 13.35
CA SER A 40 14.56 1.06 14.37
C SER A 40 15.05 2.39 13.79
N ASP A 41 15.78 2.31 12.70
CA ASP A 41 16.43 3.42 12.00
C ASP A 41 15.61 3.98 10.83
N ALA A 42 14.36 3.55 10.67
CA ALA A 42 13.48 4.02 9.60
C ALA A 42 13.16 5.53 9.75
N PRO A 43 13.56 6.40 8.78
CA PRO A 43 13.28 7.83 8.88
C PRO A 43 11.79 8.16 8.94
N GLY A 44 10.93 7.32 8.36
CA GLY A 44 9.48 7.49 8.44
C GLY A 44 8.92 7.47 9.87
N ILE A 45 9.56 6.76 10.80
CA ILE A 45 9.18 6.78 12.23
C ILE A 45 9.51 8.13 12.89
N VAL A 46 10.64 8.71 12.53
CA VAL A 46 11.01 10.05 13.02
C VAL A 46 9.97 11.07 12.53
N THR A 47 9.63 11.03 11.25
CA THR A 47 8.60 11.88 10.65
C THR A 47 7.22 11.68 11.32
N ALA A 48 6.84 10.44 11.62
CA ALA A 48 5.57 10.16 12.30
C ALA A 48 5.52 10.80 13.69
N ARG A 49 6.60 10.70 14.47
CA ARG A 49 6.71 11.34 15.78
C ARG A 49 6.67 12.86 15.71
N GLN A 50 7.36 13.46 14.74
CA GLN A 50 7.33 14.91 14.50
C GLN A 50 5.93 15.43 14.16
N ARG A 51 5.10 14.60 13.54
CA ARG A 51 3.68 14.88 13.26
C ARG A 51 2.75 14.60 14.44
N GLY A 52 3.26 14.20 15.60
CA GLY A 52 2.45 13.87 16.79
C GLY A 52 1.66 12.57 16.66
N LEU A 53 2.00 11.69 15.70
CA LEU A 53 1.32 10.43 15.52
C LEU A 53 1.88 9.34 16.43
N ASN A 54 1.05 8.34 16.77
CA ASN A 54 1.50 7.15 17.46
C ASN A 54 2.48 6.38 16.55
N ALA A 55 3.76 6.34 16.93
CA ALA A 55 4.82 5.75 16.13
C ALA A 55 5.57 4.68 16.92
N LEU A 56 5.44 3.44 16.48
CA LEU A 56 5.99 2.25 17.15
C LEU A 56 7.10 1.63 16.30
N VAL A 57 8.09 1.09 16.97
CA VAL A 57 9.12 0.24 16.37
C VAL A 57 8.97 -1.17 16.92
N ILE A 58 8.70 -2.13 16.05
CA ILE A 58 8.62 -3.56 16.36
C ILE A 58 9.68 -4.27 15.50
N PRO A 59 10.92 -4.44 16.02
CA PRO A 59 12.02 -4.96 15.21
C PRO A 59 11.76 -6.39 14.74
N SER A 60 12.02 -6.64 13.44
CA SER A 60 11.82 -7.96 12.83
C SER A 60 13.10 -8.79 12.72
N LYS A 61 14.28 -8.19 12.96
CA LYS A 61 15.57 -8.88 12.83
C LYS A 61 15.68 -10.03 13.84
N GLY A 62 15.98 -11.22 13.36
CA GLY A 62 16.16 -12.41 14.18
C GLY A 62 14.86 -13.06 14.67
N LYS A 63 13.69 -12.56 14.28
CA LYS A 63 12.39 -13.15 14.64
C LYS A 63 11.80 -13.97 13.52
N PRO A 64 11.19 -15.13 13.81
CA PRO A 64 10.31 -15.83 12.88
C PRO A 64 9.22 -14.89 12.36
N ARG A 65 8.77 -15.13 11.12
CA ARG A 65 7.81 -14.23 10.45
C ARG A 65 6.53 -14.07 11.29
N GLU A 66 5.89 -15.17 11.64
CA GLU A 66 4.61 -15.15 12.34
C GLU A 66 4.72 -14.59 13.77
N GLU A 67 5.82 -14.84 14.48
CA GLU A 67 6.04 -14.26 15.81
C GLU A 67 6.09 -12.73 15.77
N HIS A 68 6.81 -12.18 14.79
CA HIS A 68 6.84 -10.74 14.58
C HIS A 68 5.46 -10.21 14.18
N ASP A 69 4.78 -10.89 13.27
CA ASP A 69 3.47 -10.50 12.77
C ASP A 69 2.43 -10.46 13.88
N ARG A 70 2.48 -11.38 14.85
CA ARG A 70 1.61 -11.38 16.03
C ARG A 70 1.78 -10.09 16.86
N GLN A 71 3.00 -9.60 17.00
CA GLN A 71 3.26 -8.34 17.70
C GLN A 71 2.71 -7.14 16.95
N VAL A 72 2.88 -7.11 15.61
CA VAL A 72 2.35 -6.04 14.74
C VAL A 72 0.82 -6.04 14.76
N VAL A 73 0.19 -7.20 14.62
CA VAL A 73 -1.28 -7.34 14.66
C VAL A 73 -1.84 -6.91 16.02
N ALA A 74 -1.19 -7.28 17.11
CA ALA A 74 -1.61 -6.85 18.45
C ALA A 74 -1.59 -5.33 18.58
N ALA A 75 -0.51 -4.68 18.10
CA ALA A 75 -0.40 -3.23 18.10
C ALA A 75 -1.44 -2.55 17.21
N LEU A 76 -1.69 -3.08 16.00
CA LEU A 76 -2.73 -2.57 15.11
C LEU A 76 -4.12 -2.65 15.75
N LYS A 77 -4.46 -3.79 16.35
CA LYS A 77 -5.75 -3.99 17.04
C LYS A 77 -5.88 -3.10 18.28
N GLN A 78 -4.81 -2.94 19.07
CA GLN A 78 -4.78 -2.05 20.23
C GLN A 78 -5.08 -0.59 19.86
N HIS A 79 -4.65 -0.14 18.68
CA HIS A 79 -4.93 1.19 18.16
C HIS A 79 -6.21 1.26 17.34
N GLY A 80 -6.98 0.17 17.25
CA GLY A 80 -8.25 0.10 16.55
C GLY A 80 -8.14 0.28 15.03
N ALA A 81 -7.05 -0.19 14.41
CA ALA A 81 -6.87 -0.06 12.96
C ALA A 81 -7.94 -0.85 12.19
N ASP A 82 -8.65 -0.15 11.32
CA ASP A 82 -9.69 -0.71 10.44
C ASP A 82 -9.13 -1.12 9.07
N LEU A 83 -8.14 -0.38 8.58
CA LEU A 83 -7.46 -0.61 7.31
C LEU A 83 -5.95 -0.52 7.52
N VAL A 84 -5.22 -1.49 7.00
CA VAL A 84 -3.74 -1.53 7.06
C VAL A 84 -3.17 -1.11 5.72
N CYS A 85 -2.26 -0.14 5.72
CA CYS A 85 -1.59 0.37 4.52
C CYS A 85 -0.09 0.04 4.59
N LEU A 86 0.39 -0.78 3.67
CA LEU A 86 1.80 -1.08 3.51
C LEU A 86 2.47 0.04 2.69
N ALA A 87 3.18 0.93 3.36
CA ALA A 87 3.83 2.10 2.76
C ALA A 87 5.35 1.88 2.64
N GLY A 88 5.77 0.95 1.79
CA GLY A 88 7.16 0.53 1.69
C GLY A 88 7.58 -0.38 2.85
N TYR A 89 6.74 -1.35 3.17
CA TYR A 89 7.03 -2.37 4.19
C TYR A 89 7.76 -3.54 3.58
N MET A 90 9.07 -3.63 3.83
CA MET A 90 9.99 -4.59 3.22
C MET A 90 10.03 -5.93 3.98
N ARG A 91 8.87 -6.50 4.25
CA ARG A 91 8.70 -7.83 4.84
C ARG A 91 7.42 -8.46 4.35
N LEU A 92 7.48 -9.71 3.92
CA LEU A 92 6.30 -10.49 3.59
C LEU A 92 5.49 -10.77 4.86
N LEU A 93 4.19 -10.53 4.79
CA LEU A 93 3.25 -10.90 5.83
C LEU A 93 3.02 -12.42 5.83
N SER A 94 2.76 -12.99 7.00
CA SER A 94 2.35 -14.40 7.07
C SER A 94 0.88 -14.56 6.64
N PRO A 95 0.45 -15.75 6.18
CA PRO A 95 -0.96 -16.04 5.94
C PRO A 95 -1.82 -15.74 7.16
N TRP A 96 -1.30 -16.02 8.36
CA TRP A 96 -1.99 -15.70 9.60
C TRP A 96 -2.27 -14.20 9.75
N PHE A 97 -1.31 -13.32 9.41
CA PHE A 97 -1.52 -11.86 9.44
C PHE A 97 -2.64 -11.44 8.48
N VAL A 98 -2.59 -11.93 7.24
CA VAL A 98 -3.57 -11.61 6.20
C VAL A 98 -4.98 -12.00 6.65
N GLN A 99 -5.13 -13.14 7.30
CA GLN A 99 -6.40 -13.62 7.85
C GLN A 99 -6.94 -12.76 9.01
N GLN A 100 -6.06 -11.98 9.70
CA GLN A 100 -6.51 -11.06 10.76
C GLN A 100 -7.19 -9.79 10.22
N PHE A 101 -6.92 -9.44 8.94
CA PHE A 101 -7.44 -8.25 8.28
C PHE A 101 -7.96 -8.59 6.87
N PRO A 102 -8.99 -9.47 6.74
CA PRO A 102 -9.45 -9.95 5.44
C PRO A 102 -9.99 -8.79 4.59
N ARG A 103 -9.41 -8.59 3.40
CA ARG A 103 -9.71 -7.47 2.49
C ARG A 103 -9.54 -6.08 3.11
N LYS A 104 -8.61 -5.96 4.06
CA LYS A 104 -8.31 -4.71 4.79
C LYS A 104 -6.81 -4.42 4.85
N ILE A 105 -6.04 -4.99 3.94
CA ILE A 105 -4.61 -4.69 3.80
C ILE A 105 -4.40 -4.22 2.37
N LEU A 106 -3.86 -3.01 2.23
CA LEU A 106 -3.46 -2.43 0.95
C LEU A 106 -1.95 -2.40 0.83
N ASN A 107 -1.44 -2.66 -0.37
CA ASN A 107 -0.05 -2.45 -0.72
C ASN A 107 0.05 -1.56 -1.95
N ILE A 108 1.13 -0.77 -2.03
CA ILE A 108 1.55 -0.05 -3.21
C ILE A 108 2.78 -0.73 -3.79
N HIS A 109 2.71 -1.09 -5.06
CA HIS A 109 3.81 -1.72 -5.78
C HIS A 109 4.22 -0.85 -6.97
N PRO A 110 5.54 -0.58 -7.17
CA PRO A 110 6.03 0.37 -8.16
C PRO A 110 6.16 -0.24 -9.57
N SER A 111 5.18 -1.01 -10.00
CA SER A 111 5.02 -1.50 -11.37
C SER A 111 3.54 -1.65 -11.74
N LEU A 112 3.26 -1.92 -13.01
CA LEU A 112 1.93 -2.27 -13.50
C LEU A 112 1.72 -3.79 -13.36
N LEU A 113 1.35 -4.25 -12.16
CA LEU A 113 1.07 -5.67 -11.93
C LEU A 113 0.10 -6.23 -12.98
N PRO A 114 0.30 -7.47 -13.46
CA PRO A 114 1.21 -8.50 -12.95
C PRO A 114 2.67 -8.42 -13.47
N ALA A 115 3.05 -7.36 -14.17
CA ALA A 115 4.43 -7.18 -14.62
C ALA A 115 5.35 -6.79 -13.45
N PHE A 116 6.56 -7.34 -13.42
CA PHE A 116 7.63 -7.01 -12.48
C PHE A 116 7.21 -7.07 -10.99
N PRO A 117 6.74 -8.22 -10.50
CA PRO A 117 6.46 -8.40 -9.07
C PRO A 117 7.76 -8.49 -8.26
N GLY A 118 7.67 -8.27 -6.94
CA GLY A 118 8.79 -8.41 -6.03
C GLY A 118 9.65 -7.15 -5.90
N LEU A 119 10.92 -7.34 -5.56
CA LEU A 119 11.84 -6.24 -5.28
C LEU A 119 12.37 -5.58 -6.58
N GLU A 120 12.78 -4.31 -6.47
CA GLU A 120 13.46 -3.56 -7.55
C GLU A 120 12.66 -3.46 -8.86
N ALA A 121 11.33 -3.40 -8.76
CA ALA A 121 10.43 -3.44 -9.91
C ALA A 121 10.69 -2.31 -10.93
N GLN A 122 11.11 -1.12 -10.47
CA GLN A 122 11.48 -0.01 -11.36
C GLN A 122 12.75 -0.32 -12.16
N GLU A 123 13.76 -0.92 -11.51
CA GLU A 123 14.99 -1.36 -12.15
C GLU A 123 14.72 -2.46 -13.17
N GLN A 124 13.89 -3.45 -12.79
CA GLN A 124 13.48 -4.52 -13.70
C GLN A 124 12.77 -3.95 -14.94
N ALA A 125 11.83 -3.02 -14.76
CA ALA A 125 11.09 -2.40 -15.86
C ALA A 125 12.01 -1.58 -16.78
N PHE A 126 12.95 -0.82 -16.20
CA PHE A 126 13.92 -0.03 -16.95
C PHE A 126 14.87 -0.94 -17.75
N ALA A 127 15.45 -1.95 -17.11
CA ALA A 127 16.37 -2.90 -17.75
C ALA A 127 15.70 -3.73 -18.85
N TYR A 128 14.41 -4.05 -18.67
CA TYR A 128 13.61 -4.76 -19.71
C TYR A 128 13.35 -3.90 -20.94
N GLY A 129 13.41 -2.56 -20.81
CA GLY A 129 13.20 -1.64 -21.92
C GLY A 129 11.73 -1.37 -22.25
N VAL A 130 10.83 -1.45 -21.25
CA VAL A 130 9.41 -1.10 -21.47
C VAL A 130 9.27 0.38 -21.82
N LYS A 131 8.23 0.74 -22.56
CA LYS A 131 7.92 2.13 -22.92
C LYS A 131 6.89 2.78 -21.99
N VAL A 132 6.20 1.97 -21.18
CA VAL A 132 5.24 2.40 -20.17
C VAL A 132 5.49 1.60 -18.91
N SER A 133 5.55 2.28 -17.76
CA SER A 133 5.60 1.70 -16.42
C SER A 133 4.55 2.38 -15.54
N GLY A 134 4.64 2.25 -14.23
CA GLY A 134 3.72 2.88 -13.30
C GLY A 134 3.69 2.22 -11.94
N CYS A 135 2.54 2.34 -11.26
CA CYS A 135 2.33 1.74 -9.96
C CYS A 135 0.95 1.07 -9.86
N THR A 136 0.84 0.17 -8.90
CA THR A 136 -0.38 -0.59 -8.60
C THR A 136 -0.69 -0.53 -7.11
N VAL A 137 -1.90 -0.10 -6.73
CA VAL A 137 -2.45 -0.35 -5.40
C VAL A 137 -3.36 -1.55 -5.48
N HIS A 138 -3.13 -2.53 -4.61
CA HIS A 138 -3.86 -3.78 -4.59
C HIS A 138 -4.14 -4.24 -3.16
N PHE A 139 -5.13 -5.10 -2.98
CA PHE A 139 -5.28 -5.83 -1.74
C PHE A 139 -4.14 -6.84 -1.56
N VAL A 140 -3.74 -7.05 -0.33
CA VAL A 140 -2.76 -8.09 0.00
C VAL A 140 -3.49 -9.39 0.30
N ASP A 141 -3.06 -10.46 -0.36
CA ASP A 141 -3.44 -11.83 -0.06
C ASP A 141 -2.21 -12.65 0.39
N GLU A 142 -2.28 -13.96 0.37
CA GLU A 142 -1.21 -14.85 0.85
C GLU A 142 -0.05 -14.99 -0.14
N GLU A 143 -0.24 -14.54 -1.40
CA GLU A 143 0.79 -14.58 -2.45
C GLU A 143 1.43 -13.21 -2.66
N LEU A 144 2.69 -13.18 -3.13
CA LEU A 144 3.42 -11.95 -3.36
C LEU A 144 2.82 -11.14 -4.52
N ASP A 145 2.45 -9.88 -4.25
CA ASP A 145 1.95 -8.92 -5.23
C ASP A 145 0.81 -9.46 -6.12
N HIS A 146 -0.02 -10.33 -5.55
CA HIS A 146 -1.01 -11.12 -6.28
C HIS A 146 -2.44 -10.63 -6.11
N GLY A 147 -2.80 -10.02 -5.01
CA GLY A 147 -4.18 -9.67 -4.65
C GLY A 147 -4.90 -8.76 -5.64
N ALA A 148 -6.20 -8.59 -5.46
CA ALA A 148 -7.05 -7.84 -6.37
C ALA A 148 -6.60 -6.39 -6.53
N ILE A 149 -6.40 -5.96 -7.78
CA ILE A 149 -5.94 -4.62 -8.15
C ILE A 149 -7.09 -3.62 -7.97
N ILE A 150 -6.82 -2.53 -7.26
CA ILE A 150 -7.78 -1.45 -6.98
C ILE A 150 -7.57 -0.28 -7.93
N VAL A 151 -6.32 0.22 -8.01
CA VAL A 151 -5.92 1.36 -8.84
C VAL A 151 -4.58 1.08 -9.50
N GLN A 152 -4.46 1.45 -10.76
CA GLN A 152 -3.18 1.51 -11.47
C GLN A 152 -3.02 2.90 -12.08
N LYS A 153 -1.80 3.44 -12.01
CA LYS A 153 -1.43 4.67 -12.71
C LYS A 153 -0.18 4.45 -13.55
N THR A 154 -0.21 4.96 -14.76
CA THR A 154 0.84 4.78 -15.75
C THR A 154 1.75 6.00 -15.84
N VAL A 155 3.01 5.75 -16.18
CA VAL A 155 3.99 6.78 -16.56
C VAL A 155 4.72 6.36 -17.85
N PRO A 156 5.10 7.29 -18.74
CA PRO A 156 5.98 6.97 -19.85
C PRO A 156 7.40 6.68 -19.33
N VAL A 157 8.09 5.76 -20.01
CA VAL A 157 9.54 5.59 -19.88
C VAL A 157 10.19 6.34 -21.03
N LEU A 158 10.94 7.39 -20.72
CA LEU A 158 11.57 8.29 -21.71
C LEU A 158 12.93 7.73 -22.12
N ASP A 159 13.35 8.00 -23.36
CA ASP A 159 14.66 7.56 -23.85
C ASP A 159 15.82 8.23 -23.10
N THR A 160 15.56 9.34 -22.40
CA THR A 160 16.51 10.06 -21.54
C THR A 160 16.50 9.60 -20.07
N ASP A 161 15.64 8.64 -19.72
CA ASP A 161 15.55 8.16 -18.34
C ASP A 161 16.78 7.33 -17.93
N ASN A 162 16.97 7.31 -16.64
CA ASN A 162 17.68 6.28 -15.89
C ASN A 162 16.75 5.72 -14.81
N GLU A 163 17.16 4.70 -14.11
CA GLU A 163 16.37 4.05 -13.05
C GLU A 163 15.83 5.05 -12.02
N ARG A 164 16.67 6.01 -11.64
CA ARG A 164 16.32 7.02 -10.62
C ARG A 164 15.25 8.00 -11.11
N SER A 165 15.35 8.50 -12.34
CA SER A 165 14.38 9.44 -12.90
C SER A 165 13.02 8.76 -13.11
N LEU A 166 13.02 7.51 -13.56
CA LEU A 166 11.83 6.69 -13.67
C LEU A 166 11.19 6.44 -12.30
N ALA A 167 11.99 6.06 -11.29
CA ALA A 167 11.50 5.82 -9.94
C ALA A 167 10.87 7.07 -9.30
N VAL A 168 11.43 8.26 -9.53
CA VAL A 168 10.85 9.54 -9.06
C VAL A 168 9.48 9.77 -9.72
N ARG A 169 9.37 9.58 -11.03
CA ARG A 169 8.12 9.75 -11.77
C ARG A 169 7.04 8.74 -11.34
N ILE A 170 7.43 7.50 -11.08
CA ILE A 170 6.51 6.47 -10.54
C ILE A 170 6.04 6.87 -9.14
N LEU A 171 6.94 7.35 -8.26
CA LEU A 171 6.62 7.73 -6.89
C LEU A 171 5.55 8.85 -6.83
N GLU A 172 5.59 9.81 -7.74
CA GLU A 172 4.54 10.84 -7.84
C GLU A 172 3.17 10.22 -8.09
N GLN A 173 3.11 9.19 -8.94
CA GLN A 173 1.87 8.47 -9.21
C GLN A 173 1.45 7.55 -8.06
N GLU A 174 2.40 6.97 -7.33
CA GLU A 174 2.10 6.18 -6.12
C GLU A 174 1.32 7.00 -5.08
N HIS A 175 1.76 8.25 -4.82
CA HIS A 175 1.11 9.15 -3.88
C HIS A 175 -0.36 9.42 -4.25
N LEU A 176 -0.64 9.61 -5.54
CA LEU A 176 -2.00 9.82 -6.06
C LEU A 176 -2.82 8.53 -6.02
N ALA A 177 -2.24 7.43 -6.47
CA ALA A 177 -2.90 6.13 -6.53
C ALA A 177 -3.31 5.64 -5.12
N TYR A 178 -2.43 5.84 -4.13
CA TYR A 178 -2.72 5.40 -2.77
C TYR A 178 -3.88 6.20 -2.14
N THR A 179 -3.88 7.53 -2.31
CA THR A 179 -4.98 8.39 -1.87
C THR A 179 -6.31 7.95 -2.50
N GLU A 180 -6.31 7.70 -3.80
CA GLU A 180 -7.50 7.24 -4.55
C GLU A 180 -7.98 5.88 -4.05
N ALA A 181 -7.07 4.91 -3.90
CA ALA A 181 -7.41 3.56 -3.47
C ALA A 181 -7.98 3.51 -2.04
N ILE A 182 -7.41 4.30 -1.11
CA ILE A 182 -7.93 4.40 0.26
C ILE A 182 -9.38 4.90 0.23
N ASN A 183 -9.67 5.97 -0.49
CA ASN A 183 -11.05 6.51 -0.58
C ASN A 183 -12.02 5.49 -1.18
N ILE A 184 -11.63 4.78 -2.24
CA ILE A 184 -12.45 3.74 -2.86
C ILE A 184 -12.77 2.63 -1.85
N VAL A 185 -11.78 2.17 -1.10
CA VAL A 185 -11.95 1.08 -0.13
C VAL A 185 -12.77 1.53 1.07
N LEU A 186 -12.54 2.73 1.60
CA LEU A 186 -13.32 3.27 2.71
C LEU A 186 -14.78 3.56 2.32
N GLY A 187 -15.04 3.91 1.06
CA GLY A 187 -16.40 4.08 0.54
C GLY A 187 -17.22 2.80 0.54
N GLY A 188 -16.59 1.62 0.51
CA GLY A 188 -17.26 0.33 0.67
C GLY A 188 -18.07 -0.17 -0.52
N ASP A 189 -18.24 0.64 -1.57
CA ASP A 189 -19.06 0.32 -2.75
C ASP A 189 -18.27 -0.50 -3.78
N PHE A 190 -17.82 -1.69 -3.39
CA PHE A 190 -17.10 -2.61 -4.28
C PHE A 190 -17.38 -4.08 -3.98
N ALA A 191 -17.10 -4.92 -4.98
CA ALA A 191 -17.05 -6.37 -4.85
C ALA A 191 -15.74 -6.90 -5.44
N ILE A 192 -15.29 -8.05 -4.95
CA ILE A 192 -14.19 -8.81 -5.54
C ILE A 192 -14.78 -10.06 -6.17
N VAL A 193 -14.72 -10.16 -7.50
CA VAL A 193 -15.22 -11.29 -8.29
C VAL A 193 -14.05 -12.02 -8.91
N GLY A 194 -13.68 -13.17 -8.33
CA GLY A 194 -12.39 -13.80 -8.60
C GLY A 194 -11.27 -12.86 -8.17
N ARG A 195 -10.40 -12.46 -9.11
CA ARG A 195 -9.32 -11.48 -8.89
C ARG A 195 -9.69 -10.05 -9.29
N ARG A 196 -10.90 -9.83 -9.77
CA ARG A 196 -11.32 -8.52 -10.27
C ARG A 196 -11.94 -7.70 -9.14
N PHE A 197 -11.40 -6.52 -8.92
CA PHE A 197 -12.05 -5.46 -8.16
C PHE A 197 -13.12 -4.79 -9.05
N VAL A 198 -14.36 -4.73 -8.59
CA VAL A 198 -15.48 -4.17 -9.34
C VAL A 198 -16.23 -3.17 -8.47
N LYS A 199 -16.37 -1.92 -8.92
CA LYS A 199 -17.21 -0.94 -8.23
C LYS A 199 -18.68 -1.34 -8.34
N SER A 200 -19.45 -1.22 -7.26
CA SER A 200 -20.85 -1.69 -7.21
C SER A 200 -21.75 -0.95 -8.20
N SER A 201 -21.48 0.31 -8.50
CA SER A 201 -22.20 1.08 -9.51
C SER A 201 -22.06 0.52 -10.94
N GLN A 202 -21.02 -0.26 -11.23
CA GLN A 202 -20.82 -0.93 -12.53
C GLN A 202 -21.43 -2.34 -12.58
N ASN A 203 -21.82 -2.92 -11.43
CA ASN A 203 -22.48 -4.24 -11.38
C ASN A 203 -23.94 -4.21 -11.86
N ALA A 204 -24.61 -3.07 -11.88
CA ALA A 204 -25.97 -2.93 -12.38
C ALA A 204 -26.03 -3.17 -13.91
N GLU A 205 -25.00 -2.75 -14.65
CA GLU A 205 -24.97 -2.89 -16.12
C GLU A 205 -24.59 -4.31 -16.58
N VAL A 206 -23.80 -5.05 -15.79
CA VAL A 206 -23.36 -6.42 -16.16
C VAL A 206 -24.48 -7.45 -15.98
N LYS A 207 -25.48 -7.19 -15.12
CA LYS A 207 -26.63 -8.10 -14.92
C LYS A 207 -27.69 -7.98 -16.01
N THR A 208 -27.64 -6.93 -16.84
CA THR A 208 -28.64 -6.68 -17.89
C THR A 208 -28.23 -7.26 -19.26
N GLN A 209 -27.01 -7.86 -19.34
CA GLN A 209 -26.48 -8.44 -20.58
C GLN A 209 -26.33 -9.98 -20.54
N LYS A 210 -27.14 -10.66 -19.74
CA LYS A 210 -27.27 -12.14 -19.78
C LYS A 210 -28.67 -12.56 -20.17
#